data_c0343edc2e97857d812383b7173423c9
#
_entry.id   c0343edc2e97857d812383b7173423c9
#
_cell.length_a   1.000
_cell.length_b   1.000
_cell.length_c   1.000
_cell.angle_alpha   90.00
_cell.angle_beta   90.00
_cell.angle_gamma   90.00
#
_symmetry.space_group_name_H-M   'P 1'
#
loop_
_entity.id
_entity.type
_entity.pdbx_description
1 polymer ?
#
loop_
_entity_poly.entity_id
_entity_poly.type
_entity_poly.pdbx_seq_one_letter_code
_entity_poly.pdbx_strand_id
1 'polypeptide(L)'
;MRFLHLSDLHLGKRVCEFSMLDDQRYILEQILYLLDSHPVDAVLLAGDLYDKPVPPAEAVRLLDWFLTELSRRELPVFAISGNHDSADRVAFGSALLAESRVYVSPVFSGPPEPITLTDAHGPVDLYLLPFLKPAMVRHVWPDAPIESYNDALACVLDHCSPDPARRSVLVAHQFVAGAASCESEEPSVGGIDWVDAALFDKFDYVALGHLHSPQKVSRDTLRYCGTPLKYSFSEASQHKSVTFVELGEKGCVAIAAEPLVPRHDLRELRGSYMELTDRRNYEGTAVDDYLHITLTDEQDIPEALARLRVIYPNLMRLDYDNRRTQTRQELDAPAKAEQKTPLEHFADFYQLQNNQPLTHEQAAFCQQLIESIWKEEDA
;
A
#
# COMPACT_ATOMS: atom_id res chain seq x y z
N MET A 1 -8.71 -24.81 13.80
CA MET A 1 -8.15 -23.55 14.33
C MET A 1 -8.52 -22.42 13.40
N ARG A 2 -8.95 -21.30 13.96
CA ARG A 2 -9.43 -20.15 13.17
C ARG A 2 -8.53 -18.93 13.43
N PHE A 3 -8.08 -18.27 12.35
CA PHE A 3 -7.21 -17.11 12.40
C PHE A 3 -7.91 -15.88 11.80
N LEU A 4 -7.58 -14.71 12.33
CA LEU A 4 -7.75 -13.43 11.62
C LEU A 4 -6.42 -13.04 10.99
N HIS A 5 -6.38 -12.85 9.68
CA HIS A 5 -5.20 -12.37 8.95
C HIS A 5 -5.39 -10.91 8.58
N LEU A 6 -4.46 -10.09 9.03
CA LEU A 6 -4.30 -8.67 8.79
C LEU A 6 -2.88 -8.38 8.31
N SER A 7 -2.69 -7.32 7.54
CA SER A 7 -1.38 -6.80 7.14
C SER A 7 -1.44 -5.31 6.85
N ASP A 8 -0.30 -4.70 6.61
CA ASP A 8 -0.15 -3.39 6.01
C ASP A 8 -1.02 -2.32 6.74
N LEU A 9 -0.91 -2.29 8.08
CA LEU A 9 -1.63 -1.32 8.90
C LEU A 9 -1.15 0.10 8.64
N HIS A 10 0.14 0.26 8.29
CA HIS A 10 0.79 1.54 8.01
C HIS A 10 0.42 2.64 9.02
N LEU A 11 0.46 2.30 10.32
CA LEU A 11 0.06 3.25 11.37
C LEU A 11 0.91 4.52 11.30
N GLY A 12 0.23 5.66 11.28
CA GLY A 12 0.85 6.97 11.11
C GLY A 12 0.95 7.43 9.66
N LYS A 13 0.34 6.70 8.70
CA LYS A 13 0.24 7.10 7.29
C LYS A 13 -0.36 8.49 7.13
N ARG A 14 0.19 9.24 6.18
CA ARG A 14 -0.40 10.49 5.69
C ARG A 14 -0.66 10.35 4.20
N VAL A 15 -1.83 10.75 3.76
CA VAL A 15 -2.21 10.80 2.35
C VAL A 15 -2.44 12.25 1.97
N CYS A 16 -1.72 12.78 0.99
CA CYS A 16 -1.78 14.20 0.60
C CYS A 16 -1.76 15.15 1.81
N GLU A 17 -0.84 14.94 2.75
CA GLU A 17 -0.68 15.68 4.01
C GLU A 17 -1.80 15.49 5.07
N PHE A 18 -2.87 14.76 4.78
CA PHE A 18 -3.89 14.41 5.77
C PHE A 18 -3.44 13.23 6.63
N SER A 19 -3.58 13.35 7.94
CA SER A 19 -3.28 12.25 8.86
C SER A 19 -4.40 11.22 8.82
N MET A 20 -4.05 9.93 8.68
CA MET A 20 -5.02 8.84 8.68
C MET A 20 -5.24 8.23 10.07
N LEU A 21 -4.60 8.76 11.12
CA LEU A 21 -4.59 8.12 12.45
C LEU A 21 -5.99 7.92 13.07
N ASP A 22 -6.89 8.89 12.90
CA ASP A 22 -8.25 8.78 13.44
C ASP A 22 -9.07 7.71 12.70
N ASP A 23 -8.90 7.62 11.38
CA ASP A 23 -9.51 6.58 10.55
C ASP A 23 -8.89 5.20 10.82
N GLN A 24 -7.56 5.16 11.05
CA GLN A 24 -6.86 3.95 11.46
C GLN A 24 -7.37 3.45 12.81
N ARG A 25 -7.59 4.34 13.77
CA ARG A 25 -8.20 3.97 15.04
C ARG A 25 -9.61 3.42 14.86
N TYR A 26 -10.43 4.11 14.10
CA TYR A 26 -11.80 3.69 13.82
C TYR A 26 -11.87 2.30 13.18
N ILE A 27 -11.01 2.02 12.19
CA ILE A 27 -11.01 0.72 11.51
C ILE A 27 -10.49 -0.40 12.42
N LEU A 28 -9.52 -0.14 13.29
CA LEU A 28 -9.06 -1.10 14.30
C LEU A 28 -10.17 -1.39 15.35
N GLU A 29 -10.96 -0.40 15.75
CA GLU A 29 -12.14 -0.60 16.60
C GLU A 29 -13.19 -1.48 15.91
N GLN A 30 -13.42 -1.31 14.60
CA GLN A 30 -14.29 -2.17 13.81
C GLN A 30 -13.77 -3.61 13.75
N ILE A 31 -12.45 -3.80 13.58
CA ILE A 31 -11.81 -5.12 13.59
C ILE A 31 -12.00 -5.80 14.95
N LEU A 32 -11.83 -5.08 16.05
CA LEU A 32 -12.08 -5.62 17.40
C LEU A 32 -13.56 -6.04 17.58
N TYR A 33 -14.49 -5.25 17.06
CA TYR A 33 -15.91 -5.60 17.07
C TYR A 33 -16.21 -6.87 16.24
N LEU A 34 -15.54 -7.03 15.08
CA LEU A 34 -15.65 -8.26 14.28
C LEU A 34 -15.10 -9.47 15.03
N LEU A 35 -14.01 -9.34 15.78
CA LEU A 35 -13.47 -10.42 16.63
C LEU A 35 -14.43 -10.82 17.76
N ASP A 36 -15.15 -9.86 18.34
CA ASP A 36 -16.14 -10.14 19.38
C ASP A 36 -17.36 -10.92 18.83
N SER A 37 -17.70 -10.71 17.55
CA SER A 37 -18.81 -11.40 16.86
C SER A 37 -18.39 -12.68 16.14
N HIS A 38 -17.13 -12.78 15.73
CA HIS A 38 -16.54 -13.91 15.01
C HIS A 38 -15.28 -14.41 15.74
N PRO A 39 -15.45 -15.22 16.81
CA PRO A 39 -14.30 -15.68 17.61
C PRO A 39 -13.26 -16.39 16.76
N VAL A 40 -11.99 -16.09 17.04
CA VAL A 40 -10.80 -16.72 16.45
C VAL A 40 -9.89 -17.26 17.53
N ASP A 41 -8.98 -18.14 17.16
CA ASP A 41 -7.98 -18.71 18.07
C ASP A 41 -6.68 -17.86 18.11
N ALA A 42 -6.41 -17.08 17.06
CA ALA A 42 -5.28 -16.17 17.01
C ALA A 42 -5.41 -15.11 15.90
N VAL A 43 -4.56 -14.06 15.97
CA VAL A 43 -4.44 -12.99 15.00
C VAL A 43 -3.06 -13.03 14.35
N LEU A 44 -3.01 -12.95 13.00
CA LEU A 44 -1.81 -12.87 12.20
C LEU A 44 -1.66 -11.44 11.69
N LEU A 45 -0.51 -10.80 11.94
CA LEU A 45 -0.14 -9.47 11.46
C LEU A 45 1.05 -9.61 10.50
N ALA A 46 0.78 -9.61 9.21
CA ALA A 46 1.75 -9.94 8.18
C ALA A 46 2.58 -8.73 7.70
N GLY A 47 3.12 -7.96 8.63
CA GLY A 47 4.08 -6.87 8.36
C GLY A 47 3.46 -5.51 8.09
N ASP A 48 4.34 -4.52 7.89
CA ASP A 48 4.04 -3.09 7.71
C ASP A 48 3.07 -2.56 8.77
N LEU A 49 3.48 -2.77 10.03
CA LEU A 49 2.73 -2.29 11.19
C LEU A 49 2.72 -0.76 11.24
N TYR A 50 3.83 -0.15 10.86
CA TYR A 50 4.03 1.30 10.78
C TYR A 50 4.28 1.76 9.35
N ASP A 51 3.93 3.01 9.04
CA ASP A 51 4.21 3.63 7.73
C ASP A 51 5.69 3.93 7.50
N LYS A 52 6.48 4.07 8.58
CA LYS A 52 7.90 4.45 8.52
C LYS A 52 8.72 3.74 9.58
N PRO A 53 10.02 3.49 9.32
CA PRO A 53 10.92 2.86 10.28
C PRO A 53 11.05 3.63 11.62
N VAL A 54 10.78 4.94 11.60
CA VAL A 54 10.68 5.80 12.81
C VAL A 54 9.26 6.35 12.86
N PRO A 55 8.31 5.62 13.48
CA PRO A 55 6.92 6.03 13.55
C PRO A 55 6.72 7.23 14.49
N PRO A 56 5.72 8.07 14.27
CA PRO A 56 5.32 9.09 15.21
C PRO A 56 4.77 8.45 16.51
N ALA A 57 4.92 9.14 17.64
CA ALA A 57 4.51 8.62 18.94
C ALA A 57 3.01 8.23 19.01
N GLU A 58 2.17 8.93 18.26
CA GLU A 58 0.74 8.63 18.14
C GLU A 58 0.49 7.25 17.52
N ALA A 59 1.25 6.91 16.47
CA ALA A 59 1.16 5.59 15.83
C ALA A 59 1.63 4.47 16.77
N VAL A 60 2.71 4.73 17.53
CA VAL A 60 3.19 3.77 18.54
C VAL A 60 2.12 3.52 19.61
N ARG A 61 1.49 4.59 20.12
CA ARG A 61 0.38 4.45 21.09
C ARG A 61 -0.83 3.73 20.51
N LEU A 62 -1.10 3.90 19.22
CA LEU A 62 -2.22 3.23 18.56
C LEU A 62 -1.97 1.72 18.42
N LEU A 63 -0.75 1.31 18.04
CA LEU A 63 -0.40 -0.11 17.99
C LEU A 63 -0.41 -0.73 19.40
N ASP A 64 0.19 -0.06 20.38
CA ASP A 64 0.19 -0.51 21.78
C ASP A 64 -1.24 -0.74 22.31
N TRP A 65 -2.13 0.22 22.04
CA TRP A 65 -3.54 0.09 22.39
C TRP A 65 -4.18 -1.13 21.70
N PHE A 66 -3.96 -1.30 20.41
CA PHE A 66 -4.56 -2.41 19.65
C PHE A 66 -4.07 -3.78 20.15
N LEU A 67 -2.75 -3.94 20.35
CA LEU A 67 -2.19 -5.17 20.93
C LEU A 67 -2.70 -5.43 22.35
N THR A 68 -2.86 -4.39 23.16
CA THR A 68 -3.45 -4.48 24.50
C THR A 68 -4.89 -4.95 24.44
N GLU A 69 -5.70 -4.44 23.51
CA GLU A 69 -7.10 -4.88 23.34
C GLU A 69 -7.20 -6.33 22.86
N LEU A 70 -6.27 -6.80 22.01
CA LEU A 70 -6.18 -8.21 21.61
C LEU A 70 -5.78 -9.09 22.81
N SER A 71 -4.77 -8.67 23.57
CA SER A 71 -4.31 -9.39 24.77
C SER A 71 -5.42 -9.51 25.85
N ARG A 72 -6.24 -8.45 26.04
CA ARG A 72 -7.40 -8.49 26.95
C ARG A 72 -8.46 -9.51 26.54
N ARG A 73 -8.53 -9.82 25.25
CA ARG A 73 -9.38 -10.87 24.67
C ARG A 73 -8.73 -12.25 24.74
N GLU A 74 -7.58 -12.35 25.38
CA GLU A 74 -6.75 -13.58 25.47
C GLU A 74 -6.37 -14.16 24.10
N LEU A 75 -6.37 -13.34 23.04
CA LEU A 75 -6.02 -13.73 21.68
C LEU A 75 -4.50 -13.70 21.49
N PRO A 76 -3.88 -14.84 21.14
CA PRO A 76 -2.49 -14.85 20.68
C PRO A 76 -2.35 -14.01 19.41
N VAL A 77 -1.29 -13.20 19.34
CA VAL A 77 -0.94 -12.40 18.18
C VAL A 77 0.39 -12.87 17.62
N PHE A 78 0.45 -13.06 16.32
CA PHE A 78 1.66 -13.44 15.58
C PHE A 78 1.97 -12.33 14.59
N ALA A 79 3.02 -11.54 14.86
CA ALA A 79 3.38 -10.37 14.09
C ALA A 79 4.77 -10.49 13.50
N ILE A 80 4.93 -9.96 12.29
CA ILE A 80 6.23 -9.79 11.64
C ILE A 80 6.47 -8.33 11.26
N SER A 81 7.72 -7.96 11.03
CA SER A 81 8.05 -6.68 10.40
C SER A 81 7.97 -6.78 8.87
N GLY A 82 7.44 -5.74 8.21
CA GLY A 82 7.47 -5.56 6.77
C GLY A 82 8.64 -4.70 6.30
N ASN A 83 8.57 -4.20 5.07
CA ASN A 83 9.64 -3.37 4.47
C ASN A 83 9.63 -1.91 4.95
N HIS A 84 8.48 -1.39 5.40
CA HIS A 84 8.37 -0.06 6.01
C HIS A 84 8.79 -0.05 7.47
N ASP A 85 8.77 -1.19 8.14
CA ASP A 85 9.12 -1.30 9.56
C ASP A 85 10.63 -1.30 9.80
N SER A 86 11.03 -0.88 11.00
CA SER A 86 12.33 -1.22 11.56
C SER A 86 12.22 -2.54 12.33
N ALA A 87 12.80 -3.62 11.81
CA ALA A 87 12.75 -4.93 12.45
C ALA A 87 13.25 -4.88 13.91
N ASP A 88 14.31 -4.11 14.21
CA ASP A 88 14.83 -3.93 15.58
C ASP A 88 13.81 -3.28 16.51
N ARG A 89 13.05 -2.29 16.02
CA ARG A 89 12.04 -1.57 16.82
C ARG A 89 10.80 -2.41 17.05
N VAL A 90 10.36 -3.15 16.02
CA VAL A 90 9.21 -4.05 16.11
C VAL A 90 9.53 -5.22 17.03
N ALA A 91 10.75 -5.79 16.95
CA ALA A 91 11.19 -6.87 17.82
C ALA A 91 11.55 -6.43 19.25
N PHE A 92 11.56 -5.11 19.54
CA PHE A 92 11.90 -4.62 20.88
C PHE A 92 10.95 -5.18 21.93
N GLY A 93 11.49 -5.80 22.97
CA GLY A 93 10.71 -6.39 24.05
C GLY A 93 9.95 -7.67 23.68
N SER A 94 10.23 -8.30 22.54
CA SER A 94 9.51 -9.50 22.05
C SER A 94 9.43 -10.63 23.06
N ALA A 95 10.51 -10.87 23.85
CA ALA A 95 10.51 -11.88 24.91
C ALA A 95 9.51 -11.57 26.04
N LEU A 96 9.34 -10.30 26.41
CA LEU A 96 8.35 -9.85 27.39
C LEU A 96 6.93 -9.94 26.81
N LEU A 97 6.76 -9.54 25.55
CA LEU A 97 5.47 -9.61 24.85
C LEU A 97 4.99 -11.06 24.69
N ALA A 98 5.88 -12.00 24.50
CA ALA A 98 5.56 -13.44 24.41
C ALA A 98 4.88 -13.98 25.68
N GLU A 99 5.19 -13.46 26.88
CA GLU A 99 4.50 -13.81 28.11
C GLU A 99 3.01 -13.39 28.09
N SER A 100 2.70 -12.36 27.30
CA SER A 100 1.33 -11.90 27.05
C SER A 100 0.73 -12.50 25.77
N ARG A 101 1.35 -13.55 25.22
CA ARG A 101 0.95 -14.26 23.99
C ARG A 101 1.01 -13.37 22.75
N VAL A 102 1.84 -12.33 22.74
CA VAL A 102 2.15 -11.52 21.55
C VAL A 102 3.53 -11.91 21.04
N TYR A 103 3.54 -12.74 20.01
CA TYR A 103 4.75 -13.27 19.39
C TYR A 103 5.16 -12.39 18.21
N VAL A 104 6.30 -11.76 18.32
CA VAL A 104 6.88 -10.90 17.28
C VAL A 104 8.10 -11.59 16.68
N SER A 105 8.20 -11.61 15.35
CA SER A 105 9.38 -12.14 14.69
C SER A 105 10.64 -11.40 15.17
N PRO A 106 11.72 -12.11 15.48
CA PRO A 106 13.00 -11.47 15.74
C PRO A 106 13.55 -10.80 14.48
N VAL A 107 14.56 -9.98 14.62
CA VAL A 107 15.40 -9.57 13.48
C VAL A 107 15.95 -10.83 12.81
N PHE A 108 15.90 -10.86 11.47
CA PHE A 108 16.30 -12.05 10.72
C PHE A 108 17.75 -12.46 11.03
N SER A 109 17.92 -13.68 11.49
CA SER A 109 19.23 -14.28 11.83
C SER A 109 19.36 -15.76 11.41
N GLY A 110 18.35 -16.27 10.71
CA GLY A 110 18.29 -17.67 10.26
C GLY A 110 16.86 -18.09 9.92
N PRO A 111 16.62 -19.38 9.63
CA PRO A 111 15.29 -19.87 9.33
C PRO A 111 14.37 -19.68 10.54
N PRO A 112 13.08 -19.32 10.35
CA PRO A 112 12.16 -19.17 11.45
C PRO A 112 11.87 -20.52 12.12
N GLU A 113 11.93 -20.55 13.45
CA GLU A 113 11.47 -21.68 14.23
C GLU A 113 9.94 -21.62 14.42
N PRO A 114 9.25 -22.80 14.41
CA PRO A 114 7.82 -22.82 14.55
C PRO A 114 7.36 -22.53 15.99
N ILE A 115 6.30 -21.73 16.12
CA ILE A 115 5.53 -21.61 17.35
C ILE A 115 4.31 -22.52 17.20
N THR A 116 4.16 -23.50 18.07
CA THR A 116 3.11 -24.51 17.95
C THR A 116 1.89 -24.16 18.81
N LEU A 117 0.72 -24.06 18.16
CA LEU A 117 -0.60 -24.10 18.82
C LEU A 117 -1.23 -25.49 18.65
N THR A 118 -2.23 -25.80 19.45
CA THR A 118 -2.92 -27.11 19.39
C THR A 118 -4.42 -26.91 19.51
N ASP A 119 -5.19 -27.62 18.67
CA ASP A 119 -6.64 -27.69 18.73
C ASP A 119 -7.14 -29.14 18.64
N ALA A 120 -8.45 -29.35 18.42
CA ALA A 120 -9.06 -30.67 18.31
C ALA A 120 -8.52 -31.52 17.13
N HIS A 121 -7.93 -30.89 16.10
CA HIS A 121 -7.32 -31.55 14.94
C HIS A 121 -5.79 -31.75 15.10
N GLY A 122 -5.22 -31.46 16.29
CA GLY A 122 -3.81 -31.63 16.60
C GLY A 122 -3.01 -30.32 16.48
N PRO A 123 -1.67 -30.42 16.33
CA PRO A 123 -0.79 -29.27 16.31
C PRO A 123 -0.87 -28.47 15.01
N VAL A 124 -0.65 -27.15 15.12
CA VAL A 124 -0.43 -26.20 14.03
C VAL A 124 0.85 -25.45 14.29
N ASP A 125 1.78 -25.51 13.38
CA ASP A 125 3.06 -24.83 13.43
C ASP A 125 3.01 -23.52 12.68
N LEU A 126 3.25 -22.39 13.38
CA LEU A 126 3.26 -21.05 12.83
C LEU A 126 4.70 -20.57 12.66
N TYR A 127 5.06 -20.20 11.46
CA TYR A 127 6.38 -19.68 11.10
C TYR A 127 6.29 -18.18 10.83
N LEU A 128 7.09 -17.37 11.53
CA LEU A 128 7.12 -15.92 11.41
C LEU A 128 8.35 -15.49 10.62
N LEU A 129 8.17 -15.15 9.34
CA LEU A 129 9.24 -14.72 8.45
C LEU A 129 9.11 -13.23 8.16
N PRO A 130 9.95 -12.36 8.77
CA PRO A 130 9.93 -10.93 8.47
C PRO A 130 10.34 -10.65 7.03
N PHE A 131 10.15 -9.41 6.56
CA PHE A 131 10.60 -8.98 5.25
C PHE A 131 12.10 -9.26 5.06
N LEU A 132 12.45 -9.89 3.94
CA LEU A 132 13.82 -10.28 3.61
C LEU A 132 14.38 -9.44 2.47
N LYS A 133 15.64 -9.03 2.63
CA LYS A 133 16.48 -8.54 1.53
C LYS A 133 17.59 -9.54 1.25
N PRO A 134 18.04 -9.73 0.00
CA PRO A 134 19.13 -10.66 -0.34
C PRO A 134 20.39 -10.45 0.50
N ALA A 135 20.73 -9.21 0.82
CA ALA A 135 21.89 -8.89 1.67
C ALA A 135 21.80 -9.45 3.09
N MET A 136 20.59 -9.51 3.68
CA MET A 136 20.37 -10.08 5.02
C MET A 136 20.61 -11.58 5.00
N VAL A 137 20.15 -12.26 3.96
CA VAL A 137 20.29 -13.72 3.83
C VAL A 137 21.74 -14.10 3.51
N ARG A 138 22.42 -13.34 2.64
CA ARG A 138 23.88 -13.51 2.42
C ARG A 138 24.71 -13.36 3.70
N HIS A 139 24.28 -12.52 4.63
CA HIS A 139 24.99 -12.38 5.91
C HIS A 139 24.94 -13.65 6.74
N VAL A 140 23.83 -14.39 6.69
CA VAL A 140 23.65 -15.66 7.42
C VAL A 140 24.31 -16.83 6.69
N TRP A 141 24.18 -16.86 5.35
CA TRP A 141 24.76 -17.92 4.49
C TRP A 141 25.67 -17.29 3.41
N PRO A 142 26.92 -16.93 3.77
CA PRO A 142 27.84 -16.22 2.87
C PRO A 142 28.21 -17.02 1.62
N ASP A 143 28.21 -18.36 1.70
CA ASP A 143 28.59 -19.25 0.60
C ASP A 143 27.41 -19.62 -0.32
N ALA A 144 26.16 -19.19 0.01
CA ALA A 144 25.01 -19.46 -0.81
C ALA A 144 24.95 -18.51 -2.03
N PRO A 145 24.60 -18.99 -3.24
CA PRO A 145 24.54 -18.18 -4.44
C PRO A 145 23.24 -17.34 -4.47
N ILE A 146 23.17 -16.27 -3.67
CA ILE A 146 22.00 -15.41 -3.51
C ILE A 146 22.22 -14.13 -4.32
N GLU A 147 21.53 -14.00 -5.44
CA GLU A 147 21.57 -12.81 -6.31
C GLU A 147 20.26 -12.02 -6.29
N SER A 148 19.12 -12.70 -6.10
CA SER A 148 17.77 -12.15 -6.14
C SER A 148 17.00 -12.35 -4.83
N TYR A 149 15.84 -11.70 -4.72
CA TYR A 149 14.88 -11.95 -3.64
C TYR A 149 14.35 -13.39 -3.67
N ASN A 150 14.18 -13.95 -4.88
CA ASN A 150 13.76 -15.33 -5.06
C ASN A 150 14.80 -16.31 -4.51
N ASP A 151 16.08 -16.10 -4.79
CA ASP A 151 17.15 -16.95 -4.27
C ASP A 151 17.25 -16.83 -2.74
N ALA A 152 17.10 -15.62 -2.22
CA ALA A 152 17.10 -15.35 -0.79
C ALA A 152 15.98 -16.11 -0.08
N LEU A 153 14.75 -15.98 -0.58
CA LEU A 153 13.61 -16.68 0.01
C LEU A 153 13.72 -18.19 -0.14
N ALA A 154 14.14 -18.68 -1.32
CA ALA A 154 14.36 -20.12 -1.55
C ALA A 154 15.37 -20.67 -0.54
N CYS A 155 16.51 -19.99 -0.35
CA CYS A 155 17.53 -20.39 0.62
C CYS A 155 16.95 -20.49 2.04
N VAL A 156 16.21 -19.49 2.50
CA VAL A 156 15.60 -19.51 3.84
C VAL A 156 14.57 -20.64 3.97
N LEU A 157 13.68 -20.76 2.99
CA LEU A 157 12.63 -21.77 3.03
C LEU A 157 13.19 -23.19 2.87
N ASP A 158 14.29 -23.43 2.19
CA ASP A 158 14.96 -24.74 2.13
C ASP A 158 15.52 -25.17 3.48
N HIS A 159 15.95 -24.22 4.30
CA HIS A 159 16.36 -24.47 5.69
C HIS A 159 15.16 -24.56 6.65
N CYS A 160 13.97 -24.10 6.23
CA CYS A 160 12.74 -24.23 6.97
C CYS A 160 12.04 -25.53 6.55
N SER A 161 12.12 -26.56 7.38
CA SER A 161 11.61 -27.90 7.09
C SER A 161 10.36 -28.21 7.90
N PRO A 162 9.15 -27.69 7.47
CA PRO A 162 7.91 -28.01 8.14
C PRO A 162 7.63 -29.52 8.05
N ASP A 163 7.17 -30.12 9.15
CA ASP A 163 6.74 -31.52 9.18
C ASP A 163 5.52 -31.68 8.24
N PRO A 164 5.60 -32.49 7.18
CA PRO A 164 4.50 -32.66 6.24
C PRO A 164 3.26 -33.32 6.85
N ALA A 165 3.40 -33.98 8.00
CA ALA A 165 2.26 -34.56 8.72
C ALA A 165 1.52 -33.55 9.62
N ARG A 166 2.13 -32.39 9.90
CA ARG A 166 1.57 -31.35 10.76
C ARG A 166 1.01 -30.22 9.92
N ARG A 167 -0.03 -29.56 10.44
CA ARG A 167 -0.58 -28.35 9.83
C ARG A 167 0.42 -27.21 9.99
N SER A 168 0.62 -26.42 8.95
CA SER A 168 1.62 -25.35 8.96
C SER A 168 1.08 -24.05 8.35
N VAL A 169 1.40 -22.94 9.02
CA VAL A 169 1.05 -21.57 8.58
C VAL A 169 2.33 -20.78 8.51
N LEU A 170 2.58 -20.11 7.39
CA LEU A 170 3.65 -19.13 7.24
C LEU A 170 3.04 -17.74 7.25
N VAL A 171 3.59 -16.84 8.05
CA VAL A 171 3.35 -15.39 7.97
C VAL A 171 4.56 -14.77 7.32
N ALA A 172 4.39 -14.10 6.17
CA ALA A 172 5.49 -13.53 5.39
C ALA A 172 5.09 -12.19 4.76
N HIS A 173 6.09 -11.40 4.40
CA HIS A 173 5.90 -10.08 3.78
C HIS A 173 6.81 -9.99 2.56
N GLN A 174 6.30 -10.39 1.40
CA GLN A 174 7.08 -10.48 0.16
C GLN A 174 6.20 -10.21 -1.06
N PHE A 175 6.81 -9.78 -2.15
CA PHE A 175 6.15 -9.57 -3.43
C PHE A 175 6.16 -10.87 -4.26
N VAL A 176 5.02 -11.54 -4.37
CA VAL A 176 4.91 -12.82 -5.07
C VAL A 176 4.51 -12.60 -6.53
N ALA A 177 5.22 -13.26 -7.44
CA ALA A 177 4.98 -13.18 -8.88
C ALA A 177 3.54 -13.57 -9.25
N GLY A 178 2.92 -12.79 -10.15
CA GLY A 178 1.54 -12.99 -10.59
C GLY A 178 0.47 -12.28 -9.78
N ALA A 179 0.85 -11.56 -8.71
CA ALA A 179 -0.04 -10.67 -7.99
C ALA A 179 -0.16 -9.30 -8.69
N ALA A 180 -1.30 -8.64 -8.53
CA ALA A 180 -1.53 -7.28 -9.00
C ALA A 180 -1.08 -6.26 -7.96
N SER A 181 -0.30 -5.26 -8.36
CA SER A 181 0.15 -4.14 -7.53
C SER A 181 -0.63 -2.85 -7.84
N CYS A 182 -0.57 -1.89 -6.92
CA CYS A 182 -1.09 -0.53 -7.09
C CYS A 182 0.04 0.52 -6.87
N GLU A 183 -0.25 1.80 -7.15
CA GLU A 183 0.76 2.87 -7.06
C GLU A 183 1.25 3.17 -5.63
N SER A 184 0.54 2.70 -4.62
CA SER A 184 0.93 2.88 -3.21
C SER A 184 2.00 1.92 -2.74
N GLU A 185 2.26 0.86 -3.50
CA GLU A 185 3.33 -0.10 -3.28
C GLU A 185 4.54 0.34 -4.10
N GLU A 186 5.68 0.55 -3.45
CA GLU A 186 6.92 0.92 -4.13
C GLU A 186 7.61 -0.32 -4.72
N PRO A 187 7.38 -0.68 -6.00
CA PRO A 187 8.16 -1.73 -6.62
C PRO A 187 9.59 -1.25 -6.79
N SER A 188 10.58 -2.06 -6.49
CA SER A 188 11.96 -1.69 -6.83
C SER A 188 12.11 -1.49 -8.32
N VAL A 189 12.94 -0.51 -8.67
CA VAL A 189 13.27 -0.19 -10.06
C VAL A 189 13.85 -1.42 -10.75
N GLY A 190 13.12 -2.00 -11.69
CA GLY A 190 13.56 -3.13 -12.51
C GLY A 190 12.86 -4.49 -12.23
N GLY A 191 11.86 -4.55 -11.34
CA GLY A 191 11.07 -5.79 -11.12
C GLY A 191 11.88 -6.96 -10.53
N ILE A 192 12.93 -6.67 -9.74
CA ILE A 192 13.88 -7.67 -9.19
C ILE A 192 13.35 -8.30 -7.89
N ASP A 193 12.26 -7.76 -7.32
CA ASP A 193 11.77 -8.11 -5.97
C ASP A 193 10.80 -9.28 -5.94
N TRP A 194 10.49 -9.87 -7.08
CA TRP A 194 9.53 -10.95 -7.20
C TRP A 194 10.07 -12.27 -6.68
N VAL A 195 9.20 -12.99 -5.95
CA VAL A 195 9.47 -14.37 -5.52
C VAL A 195 8.45 -15.31 -6.15
N ASP A 196 8.87 -16.55 -6.41
CA ASP A 196 8.02 -17.57 -7.01
C ASP A 196 7.00 -18.10 -5.99
N ALA A 197 5.73 -18.17 -6.39
CA ALA A 197 4.65 -18.75 -5.59
C ALA A 197 4.90 -20.20 -5.19
N ALA A 198 5.62 -20.98 -6.00
CA ALA A 198 5.94 -22.38 -5.74
C ALA A 198 6.80 -22.58 -4.48
N LEU A 199 7.58 -21.57 -4.07
CA LEU A 199 8.39 -21.64 -2.84
C LEU A 199 7.54 -21.86 -1.58
N PHE A 200 6.27 -21.50 -1.62
CA PHE A 200 5.33 -21.59 -0.51
C PHE A 200 4.52 -22.89 -0.43
N ASP A 201 4.70 -23.81 -1.38
CA ASP A 201 3.83 -25.01 -1.53
C ASP A 201 3.86 -25.97 -0.35
N LYS A 202 4.92 -25.93 0.47
CA LYS A 202 5.03 -26.78 1.66
C LYS A 202 4.15 -26.34 2.86
N PHE A 203 3.50 -25.16 2.78
CA PHE A 203 2.63 -24.65 3.84
C PHE A 203 1.15 -24.82 3.48
N ASP A 204 0.30 -25.16 4.47
CA ASP A 204 -1.15 -25.26 4.26
C ASP A 204 -1.78 -23.90 4.00
N TYR A 205 -1.33 -22.85 4.73
CA TYR A 205 -1.73 -21.48 4.56
C TYR A 205 -0.55 -20.54 4.64
N VAL A 206 -0.52 -19.53 3.77
CA VAL A 206 0.48 -18.46 3.78
C VAL A 206 -0.22 -17.12 3.90
N ALA A 207 -0.04 -16.45 5.03
CA ALA A 207 -0.53 -15.11 5.30
C ALA A 207 0.49 -14.10 4.77
N LEU A 208 0.19 -13.48 3.62
CA LEU A 208 1.05 -12.49 2.97
C LEU A 208 0.63 -11.06 3.32
N GLY A 209 1.61 -10.20 3.57
CA GLY A 209 1.53 -8.75 3.50
C GLY A 209 2.39 -8.21 2.36
N HIS A 210 2.39 -6.91 2.17
CA HIS A 210 3.08 -6.10 1.19
C HIS A 210 2.16 -5.53 0.11
N LEU A 211 1.19 -6.28 -0.42
CA LEU A 211 0.26 -5.78 -1.42
C LEU A 211 -1.04 -5.31 -0.78
N HIS A 212 -1.47 -4.11 -1.16
CA HIS A 212 -2.59 -3.40 -0.54
C HIS A 212 -3.96 -3.93 -0.98
N SER A 213 -4.02 -4.66 -2.10
CA SER A 213 -5.26 -5.25 -2.59
C SER A 213 -5.47 -6.66 -2.04
N PRO A 214 -6.64 -6.98 -1.43
CA PRO A 214 -6.97 -8.35 -1.04
C PRO A 214 -7.01 -9.26 -2.26
N GLN A 215 -6.11 -10.25 -2.30
CA GLN A 215 -6.02 -11.15 -3.46
C GLN A 215 -5.33 -12.46 -3.12
N LYS A 216 -5.65 -13.49 -3.89
CA LYS A 216 -4.93 -14.76 -3.89
C LYS A 216 -3.86 -14.79 -4.98
N VAL A 217 -2.81 -15.58 -4.78
CA VAL A 217 -1.78 -15.82 -5.78
C VAL A 217 -1.64 -17.32 -6.00
N SER A 218 -1.78 -17.79 -7.23
CA SER A 218 -1.70 -19.20 -7.61
C SER A 218 -2.77 -20.09 -6.95
N ARG A 219 -2.91 -20.09 -5.63
CA ARG A 219 -3.89 -20.89 -4.87
C ARG A 219 -4.60 -20.04 -3.81
N ASP A 220 -5.79 -20.46 -3.38
CA ASP A 220 -6.60 -19.69 -2.42
C ASP A 220 -5.91 -19.52 -1.07
N THR A 221 -5.06 -20.46 -0.69
CA THR A 221 -4.35 -20.51 0.58
C THR A 221 -3.00 -19.78 0.58
N LEU A 222 -2.59 -19.17 -0.52
CA LEU A 222 -1.48 -18.21 -0.64
C LEU A 222 -2.08 -16.85 -0.92
N ARG A 223 -2.16 -15.97 0.09
CA ARG A 223 -3.06 -14.83 0.02
C ARG A 223 -2.53 -13.57 0.71
N TYR A 224 -2.75 -12.44 0.04
CA TYR A 224 -2.70 -11.10 0.63
C TYR A 224 -4.08 -10.75 1.22
N CYS A 225 -4.11 -10.25 2.46
CA CYS A 225 -5.35 -9.70 3.02
C CYS A 225 -5.58 -8.24 2.58
N GLY A 226 -4.53 -7.55 2.16
CA GLY A 226 -4.54 -6.13 1.82
C GLY A 226 -4.55 -5.21 3.03
N THR A 227 -4.48 -3.90 2.76
CA THR A 227 -4.58 -2.87 3.80
C THR A 227 -6.00 -2.76 4.35
N PRO A 228 -6.19 -2.40 5.63
CA PRO A 228 -7.52 -2.18 6.20
C PRO A 228 -8.20 -0.89 5.74
N LEU A 229 -7.43 0.07 5.21
CA LEU A 229 -7.89 1.33 4.62
C LEU A 229 -7.26 1.56 3.26
N LYS A 230 -7.84 2.44 2.44
CA LYS A 230 -7.22 2.92 1.20
C LYS A 230 -6.18 3.97 1.53
N TYR A 231 -4.97 3.81 1.01
CA TYR A 231 -3.84 4.73 1.24
C TYR A 231 -3.36 5.45 -0.03
N SER A 232 -4.02 5.21 -1.16
CA SER A 232 -3.79 5.90 -2.43
C SER A 232 -5.08 6.00 -3.23
N PHE A 233 -5.20 7.02 -4.08
CA PHE A 233 -6.33 7.13 -5.02
C PHE A 233 -6.33 6.02 -6.07
N SER A 234 -5.20 5.37 -6.34
CA SER A 234 -5.18 4.15 -7.16
C SER A 234 -5.97 2.98 -6.54
N GLU A 235 -6.24 3.05 -5.23
CA GLU A 235 -7.05 2.10 -4.49
C GLU A 235 -8.54 2.50 -4.39
N ALA A 236 -8.95 3.63 -5.00
CA ALA A 236 -10.31 4.19 -4.84
C ALA A 236 -11.41 3.18 -5.18
N SER A 237 -11.19 2.32 -6.16
CA SER A 237 -12.14 1.27 -6.57
C SER A 237 -12.09 -0.02 -5.75
N GLN A 238 -11.12 -0.16 -4.83
CA GLN A 238 -10.97 -1.37 -4.01
C GLN A 238 -11.97 -1.40 -2.85
N HIS A 239 -12.35 -2.61 -2.46
CA HIS A 239 -13.10 -2.87 -1.24
C HIS A 239 -12.18 -3.53 -0.21
N LYS A 240 -11.96 -2.84 0.91
CA LYS A 240 -11.09 -3.34 1.98
C LYS A 240 -11.81 -4.35 2.84
N SER A 241 -11.07 -5.34 3.33
CA SER A 241 -11.62 -6.45 4.11
C SER A 241 -10.57 -7.03 5.05
N VAL A 242 -11.02 -7.77 6.05
CA VAL A 242 -10.18 -8.69 6.82
C VAL A 242 -10.38 -10.12 6.33
N THR A 243 -9.36 -10.97 6.50
CA THR A 243 -9.43 -12.36 6.06
C THR A 243 -9.53 -13.30 7.26
N PHE A 244 -10.62 -14.02 7.36
CA PHE A 244 -10.78 -15.14 8.30
C PHE A 244 -10.32 -16.44 7.64
N VAL A 245 -9.52 -17.22 8.34
CA VAL A 245 -8.93 -18.47 7.86
C VAL A 245 -9.27 -19.57 8.85
N GLU A 246 -9.91 -20.62 8.40
CA GLU A 246 -10.23 -21.78 9.22
C GLU A 246 -9.41 -22.99 8.73
N LEU A 247 -8.49 -23.46 9.57
CA LEU A 247 -7.73 -24.70 9.40
C LEU A 247 -8.47 -25.86 10.06
N GLY A 248 -9.04 -26.73 9.26
CA GLY A 248 -9.57 -28.02 9.69
C GLY A 248 -8.47 -29.08 9.83
N GLU A 249 -8.73 -30.28 9.32
CA GLU A 249 -7.71 -31.33 9.17
C GLU A 249 -6.62 -30.90 8.18
N LYS A 250 -5.48 -31.60 8.18
CA LYS A 250 -4.36 -31.32 7.26
C LYS A 250 -4.85 -31.20 5.80
N GLY A 251 -4.53 -30.08 5.17
CA GLY A 251 -4.94 -29.75 3.80
C GLY A 251 -6.36 -29.16 3.67
N CYS A 252 -7.14 -29.08 4.74
CA CYS A 252 -8.47 -28.48 4.73
C CYS A 252 -8.40 -27.04 5.25
N VAL A 253 -8.53 -26.05 4.35
CA VAL A 253 -8.52 -24.63 4.67
C VAL A 253 -9.74 -23.95 4.06
N ALA A 254 -10.53 -23.28 4.90
CA ALA A 254 -11.62 -22.42 4.45
C ALA A 254 -11.26 -20.94 4.69
N ILE A 255 -11.65 -20.07 3.76
CA ILE A 255 -11.30 -18.66 3.78
C ILE A 255 -12.57 -17.84 3.58
N ALA A 256 -12.76 -16.83 4.43
CA ALA A 256 -13.83 -15.86 4.32
C ALA A 256 -13.26 -14.45 4.43
N ALA A 257 -13.72 -13.54 3.59
CA ALA A 257 -13.37 -12.13 3.65
C ALA A 257 -14.58 -11.35 4.22
N GLU A 258 -14.35 -10.58 5.28
CA GLU A 258 -15.36 -9.70 5.87
C GLU A 258 -15.02 -8.24 5.50
N PRO A 259 -15.97 -7.51 4.88
CA PRO A 259 -15.73 -6.15 4.44
C PRO A 259 -15.51 -5.20 5.62
N LEU A 260 -14.62 -4.24 5.41
CA LEU A 260 -14.40 -3.13 6.31
C LEU A 260 -15.05 -1.88 5.72
N VAL A 261 -15.74 -1.10 6.57
CA VAL A 261 -16.38 0.15 6.17
C VAL A 261 -15.60 1.31 6.78
N PRO A 262 -14.88 2.12 5.98
CA PRO A 262 -14.11 3.25 6.50
C PRO A 262 -15.05 4.33 7.06
N ARG A 263 -14.55 5.15 7.98
CA ARG A 263 -15.25 6.33 8.49
C ARG A 263 -15.37 7.40 7.41
N HIS A 264 -14.26 7.64 6.69
CA HIS A 264 -14.20 8.48 5.49
C HIS A 264 -13.61 7.62 4.38
N ASP A 265 -14.36 7.44 3.29
CA ASP A 265 -13.84 6.70 2.14
C ASP A 265 -12.93 7.58 1.29
N LEU A 266 -12.06 6.95 0.53
CA LEU A 266 -11.17 7.62 -0.41
C LEU A 266 -11.73 7.43 -1.81
N ARG A 267 -12.20 8.53 -2.42
CA ARG A 267 -12.97 8.51 -3.67
C ARG A 267 -12.49 9.56 -4.66
N GLU A 268 -12.73 9.29 -5.93
CA GLU A 268 -12.51 10.22 -7.02
C GLU A 268 -13.84 10.80 -7.52
N LEU A 269 -13.86 12.11 -7.76
CA LEU A 269 -14.97 12.82 -8.40
C LEU A 269 -14.45 13.53 -9.65
N ARG A 270 -15.22 13.47 -10.74
CA ARG A 270 -14.90 14.12 -11.99
C ARG A 270 -16.12 14.86 -12.54
N GLY A 271 -15.95 16.12 -12.89
CA GLY A 271 -17.03 16.94 -13.45
C GLY A 271 -16.63 18.40 -13.58
N SER A 272 -17.51 19.24 -14.12
CA SER A 272 -17.30 20.69 -14.14
C SER A 272 -17.49 21.29 -12.74
N TYR A 273 -16.86 22.42 -12.49
CA TYR A 273 -17.03 23.17 -11.23
C TYR A 273 -18.50 23.41 -10.89
N MET A 274 -19.30 23.82 -11.89
CA MET A 274 -20.73 24.08 -11.71
C MET A 274 -21.52 22.82 -11.32
N GLU A 275 -21.20 21.67 -11.93
CA GLU A 275 -21.81 20.38 -11.56
C GLU A 275 -21.45 19.95 -10.14
N LEU A 276 -20.18 20.04 -9.77
CA LEU A 276 -19.71 19.62 -8.45
C LEU A 276 -20.17 20.56 -7.33
N THR A 277 -20.48 21.83 -7.64
CA THR A 277 -21.00 22.80 -6.66
C THR A 277 -22.53 22.94 -6.68
N ASP A 278 -23.23 22.25 -7.59
CA ASP A 278 -24.70 22.23 -7.57
C ASP A 278 -25.18 21.42 -6.36
N ARG A 279 -25.97 22.06 -5.49
CA ARG A 279 -26.49 21.49 -4.27
C ARG A 279 -27.21 20.14 -4.48
N ARG A 280 -27.86 19.97 -5.61
CA ARG A 280 -28.58 18.75 -5.98
C ARG A 280 -27.63 17.54 -6.16
N ASN A 281 -26.36 17.79 -6.48
CA ASN A 281 -25.38 16.74 -6.76
C ASN A 281 -24.59 16.32 -5.50
N TYR A 282 -24.45 17.17 -4.49
CA TYR A 282 -23.70 16.85 -3.28
C TYR A 282 -24.56 16.69 -2.02
N GLU A 283 -25.78 17.27 -1.97
CA GLU A 283 -26.63 17.17 -0.79
C GLU A 283 -27.05 15.72 -0.54
N GLY A 284 -26.83 15.24 0.68
CA GLY A 284 -27.12 13.86 1.06
C GLY A 284 -26.07 12.84 0.61
N THR A 285 -24.94 13.28 0.05
CA THR A 285 -23.79 12.42 -0.25
C THR A 285 -22.74 12.49 0.87
N ALA A 286 -21.76 11.58 0.86
CA ALA A 286 -20.65 11.59 1.82
C ALA A 286 -19.62 12.68 1.45
N VAL A 287 -19.96 13.95 1.71
CA VAL A 287 -19.12 15.11 1.40
C VAL A 287 -17.85 15.17 2.26
N ASP A 288 -17.86 14.49 3.41
CA ASP A 288 -16.73 14.41 4.34
C ASP A 288 -15.70 13.35 3.95
N ASP A 289 -15.92 12.58 2.88
CA ASP A 289 -14.93 11.63 2.37
C ASP A 289 -13.66 12.34 1.89
N TYR A 290 -12.57 11.58 1.86
CA TYR A 290 -11.30 12.02 1.26
C TYR A 290 -11.41 12.00 -0.26
N LEU A 291 -11.27 13.16 -0.88
CA LEU A 291 -11.58 13.33 -2.30
C LEU A 291 -10.38 13.76 -3.13
N HIS A 292 -10.25 13.12 -4.28
CA HIS A 292 -9.52 13.62 -5.43
C HIS A 292 -10.54 14.13 -6.44
N ILE A 293 -10.53 15.43 -6.73
CA ILE A 293 -11.43 16.03 -7.70
C ILE A 293 -10.67 16.36 -8.99
N THR A 294 -11.21 15.92 -10.12
CA THR A 294 -10.73 16.28 -11.46
C THR A 294 -11.75 17.20 -12.13
N LEU A 295 -11.41 18.47 -12.27
CA LEU A 295 -12.25 19.44 -12.97
C LEU A 295 -12.11 19.30 -14.49
N THR A 296 -13.26 19.34 -15.18
CA THR A 296 -13.33 19.28 -16.66
C THR A 296 -13.48 20.65 -17.31
N ASP A 297 -13.40 21.74 -16.52
CA ASP A 297 -13.49 23.10 -17.01
C ASP A 297 -12.28 23.45 -17.88
N GLU A 298 -12.51 24.04 -19.06
CA GLU A 298 -11.45 24.47 -19.99
C GLU A 298 -10.62 25.63 -19.44
N GLN A 299 -11.20 26.43 -18.54
CA GLN A 299 -10.56 27.56 -17.88
C GLN A 299 -10.29 27.28 -16.42
N ASP A 300 -9.15 27.73 -15.92
CA ASP A 300 -8.81 27.62 -14.51
C ASP A 300 -9.80 28.42 -13.67
N ILE A 301 -10.41 27.77 -12.69
CA ILE A 301 -11.32 28.41 -11.74
C ILE A 301 -10.49 29.10 -10.65
N PRO A 302 -10.60 30.42 -10.45
CA PRO A 302 -9.87 31.11 -9.39
C PRO A 302 -10.21 30.54 -8.01
N GLU A 303 -9.18 30.20 -7.22
CA GLU A 303 -9.31 29.65 -5.88
C GLU A 303 -10.18 28.38 -5.79
N ALA A 304 -10.22 27.57 -6.85
CA ALA A 304 -11.07 26.38 -6.94
C ALA A 304 -10.96 25.46 -5.73
N LEU A 305 -9.73 25.17 -5.29
CA LEU A 305 -9.47 24.32 -4.13
C LEU A 305 -10.13 24.86 -2.86
N ALA A 306 -9.96 26.15 -2.57
CA ALA A 306 -10.55 26.79 -1.39
C ALA A 306 -12.08 26.80 -1.43
N ARG A 307 -12.65 27.07 -2.60
CA ARG A 307 -14.10 27.11 -2.81
C ARG A 307 -14.73 25.71 -2.72
N LEU A 308 -14.09 24.70 -3.31
CA LEU A 308 -14.57 23.32 -3.23
C LEU A 308 -14.46 22.77 -1.80
N ARG A 309 -13.46 23.17 -1.02
CA ARG A 309 -13.33 22.77 0.40
C ARG A 309 -14.43 23.30 1.30
N VAL A 310 -15.20 24.28 0.88
CA VAL A 310 -16.41 24.72 1.61
C VAL A 310 -17.50 23.65 1.57
N ILE A 311 -17.55 22.84 0.50
CA ILE A 311 -18.51 21.75 0.30
C ILE A 311 -17.88 20.42 0.71
N TYR A 312 -16.63 20.20 0.30
CA TYR A 312 -15.86 18.96 0.49
C TYR A 312 -14.66 19.23 1.39
N PRO A 313 -14.82 19.26 2.72
CA PRO A 313 -13.77 19.73 3.65
C PRO A 313 -12.48 18.89 3.55
N ASN A 314 -12.61 17.63 3.21
CA ASN A 314 -11.50 16.69 3.08
C ASN A 314 -11.03 16.50 1.62
N LEU A 315 -11.18 17.54 0.78
CA LEU A 315 -10.61 17.55 -0.56
C LEU A 315 -9.08 17.53 -0.47
N MET A 316 -8.47 16.39 -0.79
CA MET A 316 -7.03 16.15 -0.72
C MET A 316 -6.30 16.66 -1.96
N ARG A 317 -6.84 16.37 -3.13
CA ARG A 317 -6.19 16.64 -4.42
C ARG A 317 -7.18 17.24 -5.41
N LEU A 318 -6.71 18.22 -6.19
CA LEU A 318 -7.46 18.85 -7.26
C LEU A 318 -6.62 18.87 -8.53
N ASP A 319 -7.11 18.23 -9.57
CA ASP A 319 -6.51 18.22 -10.90
C ASP A 319 -7.48 18.76 -11.94
N TYR A 320 -6.97 19.05 -13.14
CA TYR A 320 -7.76 19.45 -14.30
C TYR A 320 -7.58 18.46 -15.44
N ASP A 321 -8.67 18.05 -16.06
CA ASP A 321 -8.68 17.29 -17.31
C ASP A 321 -9.31 18.15 -18.40
N ASN A 322 -8.49 18.99 -19.02
CA ASN A 322 -8.87 19.89 -20.11
C ASN A 322 -7.85 19.80 -21.27
N ARG A 323 -8.12 20.46 -22.37
CA ARG A 323 -7.24 20.39 -23.55
C ARG A 323 -5.78 20.74 -23.24
N ARG A 324 -5.56 21.71 -22.36
CA ARG A 324 -4.20 22.12 -21.94
C ARG A 324 -3.46 20.99 -21.21
N THR A 325 -4.12 20.31 -20.28
CA THR A 325 -3.48 19.21 -19.52
C THR A 325 -3.26 17.97 -20.38
N GLN A 326 -4.20 17.68 -21.31
CA GLN A 326 -4.07 16.57 -22.26
C GLN A 326 -2.90 16.78 -23.23
N THR A 327 -2.74 17.98 -23.78
CA THR A 327 -1.64 18.30 -24.69
C THR A 327 -0.28 18.24 -23.97
N ARG A 328 -0.24 18.59 -22.68
CA ARG A 328 0.98 18.48 -21.88
C ARG A 328 1.41 17.03 -21.66
N GLN A 329 0.46 16.13 -21.42
CA GLN A 329 0.73 14.70 -21.32
C GLN A 329 1.23 14.09 -22.64
N GLU A 330 0.73 14.57 -23.78
CA GLU A 330 1.21 14.13 -25.11
C GLU A 330 2.65 14.60 -25.39
N LEU A 331 3.09 15.72 -24.80
CA LEU A 331 4.46 16.25 -24.97
C LEU A 331 5.48 15.59 -24.04
N ASP A 332 5.05 15.11 -22.86
CA ASP A 332 5.90 14.34 -21.96
C ASP A 332 6.11 12.89 -22.44
N ALA A 333 5.32 12.41 -23.42
CA ALA A 333 5.66 11.22 -24.18
C ALA A 333 6.90 11.51 -25.06
N PRO A 334 7.91 10.61 -25.15
CA PRO A 334 9.15 10.88 -25.88
C PRO A 334 8.85 11.17 -27.35
N ALA A 335 8.68 12.46 -27.66
CA ALA A 335 8.43 12.94 -29.00
C ALA A 335 9.72 12.79 -29.81
N LYS A 336 9.61 12.20 -30.99
CA LYS A 336 10.61 12.35 -32.05
C LYS A 336 10.86 13.85 -32.23
N ALA A 337 12.07 14.30 -31.88
CA ALA A 337 12.48 15.68 -32.08
C ALA A 337 12.43 16.00 -33.59
N GLU A 338 11.33 16.57 -34.05
CA GLU A 338 11.31 17.28 -35.34
C GLU A 338 12.21 18.51 -35.21
N GLN A 339 13.00 18.76 -36.22
CA GLN A 339 13.85 19.97 -36.30
C GLN A 339 12.96 21.20 -36.52
N LYS A 340 12.45 21.76 -35.41
CA LYS A 340 11.67 23.01 -35.40
C LYS A 340 12.60 24.18 -35.11
N THR A 341 12.27 25.34 -35.68
CA THR A 341 12.96 26.58 -35.37
C THR A 341 12.66 27.04 -33.94
N PRO A 342 13.51 27.83 -33.29
CA PRO A 342 13.23 28.35 -31.93
C PRO A 342 11.93 29.15 -31.84
N LEU A 343 11.53 29.85 -32.88
CA LEU A 343 10.24 30.55 -32.92
C LEU A 343 9.09 29.57 -32.96
N GLU A 344 9.19 28.47 -33.71
CA GLU A 344 8.16 27.41 -33.75
C GLU A 344 8.05 26.72 -32.41
N HIS A 345 9.15 26.40 -31.73
CA HIS A 345 9.12 25.86 -30.38
C HIS A 345 8.45 26.81 -29.38
N PHE A 346 8.77 28.11 -29.49
CA PHE A 346 8.13 29.12 -28.63
C PHE A 346 6.65 29.30 -28.94
N ALA A 347 6.25 29.26 -30.20
CA ALA A 347 4.85 29.37 -30.63
C ALA A 347 4.03 28.18 -30.11
N ASP A 348 4.57 26.96 -30.21
CA ASP A 348 3.96 25.75 -29.67
C ASP A 348 3.79 25.86 -28.14
N PHE A 349 4.85 26.26 -27.44
CA PHE A 349 4.81 26.47 -26.00
C PHE A 349 3.77 27.55 -25.61
N TYR A 350 3.74 28.67 -26.32
CA TYR A 350 2.77 29.75 -26.06
C TYR A 350 1.33 29.27 -26.28
N GLN A 351 1.08 28.54 -27.38
CA GLN A 351 -0.22 27.97 -27.70
C GLN A 351 -0.66 26.98 -26.64
N LEU A 352 0.26 26.17 -26.14
CA LEU A 352 0.02 25.22 -25.04
C LEU A 352 -0.37 25.91 -23.73
N GLN A 353 0.31 27.00 -23.40
CA GLN A 353 0.08 27.71 -22.13
C GLN A 353 -1.17 28.61 -22.16
N ASN A 354 -1.53 29.14 -23.33
CA ASN A 354 -2.56 30.17 -23.45
C ASN A 354 -3.83 29.70 -24.22
N ASN A 355 -3.85 28.47 -24.73
CA ASN A 355 -4.92 27.94 -25.60
C ASN A 355 -5.23 28.82 -26.83
N GLN A 356 -4.29 29.67 -27.23
CA GLN A 356 -4.40 30.59 -28.35
C GLN A 356 -3.05 30.70 -29.06
N PRO A 357 -3.02 30.75 -30.40
CA PRO A 357 -1.77 30.98 -31.14
C PRO A 357 -1.25 32.39 -30.88
N LEU A 358 0.05 32.59 -31.09
CA LEU A 358 0.66 33.92 -31.11
C LEU A 358 -0.04 34.80 -32.15
N THR A 359 -0.32 36.03 -31.80
CA THR A 359 -0.74 37.04 -32.78
C THR A 359 0.44 37.39 -33.70
N HIS A 360 0.16 37.97 -34.86
CA HIS A 360 1.21 38.36 -35.82
C HIS A 360 2.24 39.32 -35.20
N GLU A 361 1.78 40.24 -34.33
CA GLU A 361 2.64 41.20 -33.64
C GLU A 361 3.51 40.51 -32.58
N GLN A 362 2.95 39.56 -31.83
CA GLN A 362 3.70 38.77 -30.84
C GLN A 362 4.76 37.89 -31.51
N ALA A 363 4.42 37.23 -32.61
CA ALA A 363 5.38 36.40 -33.35
C ALA A 363 6.53 37.23 -33.93
N ALA A 364 6.23 38.43 -34.50
CA ALA A 364 7.24 39.35 -34.99
C ALA A 364 8.19 39.86 -33.88
N PHE A 365 7.63 40.18 -32.71
CA PHE A 365 8.42 40.58 -31.54
C PHE A 365 9.34 39.46 -31.05
N CYS A 366 8.80 38.23 -30.91
CA CYS A 366 9.61 37.08 -30.50
C CYS A 366 10.74 36.78 -31.50
N GLN A 367 10.46 36.87 -32.81
CA GLN A 367 11.47 36.68 -33.83
C GLN A 367 12.61 37.71 -33.72
N GLN A 368 12.29 38.98 -33.53
CA GLN A 368 13.29 40.03 -33.35
C GLN A 368 14.12 39.81 -32.07
N LEU A 369 13.50 39.36 -30.99
CA LEU A 369 14.19 39.08 -29.74
C LEU A 369 15.17 37.90 -29.89
N ILE A 370 14.73 36.80 -30.50
CA ILE A 370 15.56 35.63 -30.80
C ILE A 370 16.77 36.02 -31.66
N GLU A 371 16.55 36.80 -32.72
CA GLU A 371 17.61 37.27 -33.59
C GLU A 371 18.62 38.22 -32.89
N SER A 372 18.15 39.04 -31.93
CA SER A 372 19.02 39.90 -31.15
C SER A 372 19.94 39.12 -30.22
N ILE A 373 19.42 38.12 -29.55
CA ILE A 373 20.18 37.26 -28.61
C ILE A 373 21.29 36.51 -29.37
N TRP A 374 20.96 35.93 -30.53
CA TRP A 374 21.96 35.17 -31.30
C TRP A 374 23.01 36.02 -31.98
N LYS A 375 22.74 37.29 -32.27
CA LYS A 375 23.75 38.23 -32.77
C LYS A 375 24.73 38.69 -31.69
N GLU A 376 24.36 38.64 -30.41
CA GLU A 376 25.25 38.93 -29.28
C GLU A 376 26.15 37.74 -28.90
N GLU A 377 25.79 36.50 -29.24
CA GLU A 377 26.66 35.33 -29.00
C GLU A 377 27.75 35.14 -30.07
N ASP A 378 27.58 35.72 -31.26
CA ASP A 378 28.55 35.63 -32.35
C ASP A 378 29.54 36.85 -32.40
N ALA A 379 29.48 37.76 -31.44
CA ALA A 379 30.32 38.94 -31.33
C ALA A 379 31.28 38.87 -30.12
#